data_7def6fc72ae6c5d8b4365726116e5b17
#
_entry.id   7def6fc72ae6c5d8b4365726116e5b17
#
_cell.length_a   1.000
_cell.length_b   1.000
_cell.length_c   1.000
_cell.angle_alpha   90.00
_cell.angle_beta   90.00
_cell.angle_gamma   90.00
#
_symmetry.space_group_name_H-M   'P 1'
#
loop_
_entity.id
_entity.type
_entity.pdbx_description
1 polymer ?
#
loop_
_entity_poly.entity_id
_entity_poly.type
_entity_poly.pdbx_seq_one_letter_code
_entity_poly.pdbx_strand_id
1 'polypeptide(L)' 'MNKEIDAEKLINILVGKIAQLELENAKLKVLIDTEVED' A
#
# COMPACT_ATOMS: atom_id res chain seq x y z
N MET A 1 0.77 -17.54 28.65
CA MET A 1 1.25 -16.60 27.89
C MET A 1 0.31 -16.01 26.97
N ASN A 2 0.38 -14.83 26.93
CA ASN A 2 -0.54 -14.12 26.18
C ASN A 2 -0.22 -14.10 24.76
N LYS A 3 -1.17 -14.36 23.96
CA LYS A 3 -0.95 -14.33 22.55
C LYS A 3 -1.54 -13.14 21.89
N GLU A 4 -1.68 -12.10 22.66
CA GLU A 4 -2.29 -10.93 22.09
C GLU A 4 -1.41 -10.32 21.05
N ILE A 5 -2.01 -9.82 20.02
CA ILE A 5 -1.28 -9.17 18.96
C ILE A 5 -1.02 -7.74 19.36
N ASP A 6 0.20 -7.30 19.09
CA ASP A 6 0.55 -5.93 19.34
C ASP A 6 -0.08 -5.08 18.23
N ALA A 7 -1.12 -4.38 18.58
CA ALA A 7 -1.88 -3.63 17.59
C ALA A 7 -1.04 -2.56 16.91
N GLU A 8 -0.15 -1.94 17.66
CA GLU A 8 0.68 -0.92 17.06
C GLU A 8 1.59 -1.48 16.01
N LYS A 9 2.18 -2.62 16.28
CA LYS A 9 3.05 -3.24 15.30
C LYS A 9 2.25 -3.69 14.10
N LEU A 10 1.08 -4.20 14.34
CA LEU A 10 0.22 -4.65 13.26
C LEU A 10 -0.15 -3.47 12.36
N ILE A 11 -0.53 -2.37 12.96
CA ILE A 11 -0.91 -1.21 12.20
C ILE A 11 0.26 -0.67 11.40
N ASN A 12 1.43 -0.65 12.01
CA ASN A 12 2.62 -0.17 11.30
C ASN A 12 2.93 -1.02 10.07
N ILE A 13 2.78 -2.31 10.21
CA ILE A 13 3.02 -3.19 9.07
C ILE A 13 1.98 -2.95 8.00
N LEU A 14 0.73 -2.80 8.40
CA LEU A 14 -0.32 -2.58 7.42
C LEU A 14 -0.15 -1.25 6.71
N VAL A 15 0.24 -0.22 7.45
CA VAL A 15 0.45 1.08 6.83
C VAL A 15 1.56 1.00 5.79
N GLY A 16 2.62 0.27 6.10
CA GLY A 16 3.70 0.09 5.15
C GLY A 16 3.23 -0.62 3.90
N LYS A 17 2.40 -1.65 4.09
CA LYS A 17 1.86 -2.39 2.96
C LYS A 17 0.94 -1.53 2.12
N ILE A 18 0.10 -0.75 2.78
CA ILE A 18 -0.82 0.11 2.07
C ILE A 18 -0.04 1.12 1.24
N ALA A 19 0.99 1.70 1.83
CA ALA A 19 1.79 2.69 1.10
C ALA A 19 2.41 2.06 -0.14
N GLN A 20 2.91 0.85 0.00
CA GLN A 20 3.54 0.18 -1.11
C GLN A 20 2.52 -0.14 -2.21
N LEU A 21 1.38 -0.66 -1.82
CA LEU A 21 0.35 -1.00 -2.78
C LEU A 21 -0.21 0.23 -3.47
N GLU A 22 -0.36 1.31 -2.70
CA GLU A 22 -0.85 2.54 -3.29
C GLU A 22 0.14 3.12 -4.28
N LEU A 23 1.41 2.99 -3.97
CA LEU A 23 2.42 3.46 -4.89
C LEU A 23 2.35 2.69 -6.20
N GLU A 24 2.22 1.38 -6.11
CA GLU A 24 2.12 0.57 -7.30
C GLU A 24 0.87 0.89 -8.09
N ASN A 25 -0.24 1.09 -7.38
CA ASN A 25 -1.47 1.46 -8.06
C ASN A 25 -1.34 2.80 -8.76
N ALA A 26 -0.70 3.74 -8.11
CA ALA A 26 -0.53 5.06 -8.71
C ALA A 26 0.33 4.99 -9.96
N LYS A 27 1.38 4.17 -9.92
CA LYS A 27 2.22 4.01 -11.08
C LYS A 27 1.44 3.46 -12.25
N LEU A 28 0.61 2.47 -11.98
CA LEU A 28 -0.20 1.89 -13.05
C LEU A 28 -1.16 2.92 -13.63
N LYS A 29 -1.71 3.74 -12.77
CA LYS A 29 -2.63 4.77 -13.24
C LYS A 29 -1.91 5.77 -14.13
N VAL A 30 -0.72 6.15 -13.75
CA VAL A 30 0.05 7.10 -14.54
C VAL A 30 0.37 6.49 -15.90
N LEU A 31 0.72 5.21 -15.91
CA LEU A 31 1.01 4.55 -17.17
C LEU A 31 -0.19 4.50 -18.09
N ILE A 32 -1.33 4.19 -17.51
CA ILE A 32 -2.55 4.13 -18.31
C ILE A 32 -2.91 5.50 -18.82
N ASP A 33 -2.81 6.50 -17.98
CA ASP A 33 -3.13 7.85 -18.40
C ASP A 33 -2.21 8.32 -19.51
N THR A 34 -0.96 7.97 -19.43
CA THR A 34 -0.01 8.37 -20.42
C THR A 34 -0.37 7.76 -21.77
N GLU A 35 -0.75 6.50 -21.74
CA GLU A 35 -1.13 5.85 -22.97
C GLU A 35 -2.39 6.41 -23.55
N VAL A 36 -3.34 6.70 -22.72
CA VAL A 36 -4.59 7.20 -23.19
C VAL A 36 -4.47 8.61 -23.69
N GLU A 37 -3.60 9.39 -23.09
CA GLU A 37 -3.45 10.73 -23.45
C GLU A 37 -2.80 10.97 -24.74
N ASP A 38 -2.09 10.14 -25.22
CA ASP A 38 -1.37 10.35 -26.38
C ASP A 38 -2.02 10.91 -27.55
#